data_98ef6b0a5c6a09d39ab2bca08c046f0d
#
_entry.id   98ef6b0a5c6a09d39ab2bca08c046f0d
#
_cell.length_a   1.000
_cell.length_b   1.000
_cell.length_c   1.000
_cell.angle_alpha   90.00
_cell.angle_beta   90.00
_cell.angle_gamma   90.00
#
_symmetry.space_group_name_H-M   'P 1'
#
loop_
_entity.id
_entity.type
_entity.pdbx_description
1 polymer ?
#
loop_
_entity_poly.entity_id
_entity_poly.type
_entity_poly.pdbx_seq_one_letter_code
_entity_poly.pdbx_strand_id
1 'polypeptide(L)'
;MNAQTFDYVIVGAGSAGCALAARLTEDPNVTVCLLEAGGPDKSVLIHAPAGVVAMVPTRINNYAYETVPQPGLNGRKGYQPRGKTLGGSSSINAMLYVRGNRWDYDHWAALGNPGWSYDDVLPLFKRSEHNEQFADDFHGQGGPLNVTYQAHQSPVNDLFLQAAAVNGIPLNPDYNGAEQAGAFQYQVTHKNGERCSAAKAFLTPNLSRPNLKVVTHAVSAKVTLEGRRATGVAYHQGGALQTVRARREVILSAGAFGSPQLLQLSGIGAAADLQKAGVPVMHDLPGVGKNLQDHIDYVQTWRVPSHTDTFGVSLRGSARLTGAMLEWKKQRTGMVTSSIATCGAFFRSAPDVAVPDLQLVFVLGIVDDHARKLHLGHGI
;
A
#
# COMPACT_ATOMS: atom_id res chain seq x y z
N MET A 1 -26.39 14.14 21.28
CA MET A 1 -25.01 14.35 21.80
C MET A 1 -24.34 15.37 20.89
N ASN A 2 -23.70 16.41 21.45
CA ASN A 2 -22.98 17.37 20.61
C ASN A 2 -21.82 16.70 19.89
N ALA A 3 -21.67 16.97 18.58
CA ALA A 3 -20.59 16.44 17.78
C ALA A 3 -19.22 16.90 18.33
N GLN A 4 -18.28 15.98 18.51
CA GLN A 4 -16.92 16.34 18.90
C GLN A 4 -16.26 17.16 17.79
N THR A 5 -15.42 18.12 18.19
CA THR A 5 -14.78 19.05 17.25
C THR A 5 -13.25 18.96 17.39
N PHE A 6 -12.57 18.83 16.25
CA PHE A 6 -11.10 18.78 16.13
C PHE A 6 -10.63 19.85 15.15
N ASP A 7 -9.33 20.13 15.11
CA ASP A 7 -8.76 21.01 14.09
C ASP A 7 -8.83 20.34 12.72
N TYR A 8 -8.40 19.08 12.65
CA TYR A 8 -8.43 18.27 11.43
C TYR A 8 -9.22 16.99 11.62
N VAL A 9 -10.00 16.64 10.62
CA VAL A 9 -10.65 15.33 10.51
C VAL A 9 -10.08 14.62 9.29
N ILE A 10 -9.38 13.50 9.51
CA ILE A 10 -8.76 12.70 8.45
C ILE A 10 -9.61 11.47 8.21
N VAL A 11 -9.98 11.23 6.95
CA VAL A 11 -10.75 10.05 6.53
C VAL A 11 -9.84 9.03 5.85
N GLY A 12 -9.72 7.85 6.46
CA GLY A 12 -8.88 6.75 6.03
C GLY A 12 -7.53 6.73 6.74
N ALA A 13 -7.32 5.72 7.59
CA ALA A 13 -6.04 5.46 8.27
C ALA A 13 -5.13 4.55 7.42
N GLY A 14 -5.06 4.79 6.11
CA GLY A 14 -4.10 4.19 5.19
C GLY A 14 -2.71 4.81 5.30
N SER A 15 -1.86 4.59 4.30
CA SER A 15 -0.47 5.08 4.30
C SER A 15 -0.39 6.59 4.51
N ALA A 16 -1.18 7.36 3.79
CA ALA A 16 -1.20 8.82 3.90
C ALA A 16 -1.80 9.29 5.23
N GLY A 17 -2.97 8.74 5.62
CA GLY A 17 -3.66 9.16 6.84
C GLY A 17 -2.88 8.88 8.11
N CYS A 18 -2.17 7.76 8.20
CA CYS A 18 -1.28 7.47 9.33
C CYS A 18 -0.13 8.49 9.43
N ALA A 19 0.50 8.83 8.31
CA ALA A 19 1.58 9.81 8.28
C ALA A 19 1.07 11.21 8.65
N LEU A 20 -0.06 11.64 8.07
CA LEU A 20 -0.67 12.95 8.36
C LEU A 20 -1.07 13.07 9.83
N ALA A 21 -1.73 12.05 10.39
CA ALA A 21 -2.13 12.06 11.80
C ALA A 21 -0.93 12.17 12.72
N ALA A 22 0.15 11.43 12.43
CA ALA A 22 1.38 11.49 13.20
C ALA A 22 2.05 12.88 13.14
N ARG A 23 2.13 13.47 11.94
CA ARG A 23 2.82 14.74 11.72
C ARG A 23 2.03 15.94 12.24
N LEU A 24 0.73 15.99 12.00
CA LEU A 24 -0.11 17.10 12.49
C LEU A 24 -0.19 17.15 14.01
N THR A 25 -0.11 16.00 14.68
CA THR A 25 -0.14 15.93 16.15
C THR A 25 1.23 16.09 16.81
N GLU A 26 2.29 16.41 16.07
CA GLU A 26 3.58 16.84 16.64
C GLU A 26 3.42 18.18 17.39
N ASP A 27 2.54 19.08 16.89
CA ASP A 27 2.12 20.26 17.63
C ASP A 27 1.01 19.87 18.65
N PRO A 28 1.26 19.98 19.96
CA PRO A 28 0.28 19.61 20.98
C PRO A 28 -1.00 20.47 20.97
N ASN A 29 -0.96 21.66 20.33
CA ASN A 29 -2.11 22.53 20.20
C ASN A 29 -3.02 22.17 19.01
N VAL A 30 -2.58 21.26 18.13
CA VAL A 30 -3.35 20.76 16.99
C VAL A 30 -4.04 19.47 17.34
N THR A 31 -5.37 19.44 17.25
CA THR A 31 -6.17 18.24 17.53
C THR A 31 -6.60 17.54 16.24
N VAL A 32 -6.45 16.22 16.20
CA VAL A 32 -6.76 15.40 15.02
C VAL A 32 -7.71 14.25 15.37
N CYS A 33 -8.75 14.08 14.55
CA CYS A 33 -9.58 12.87 14.53
C CYS A 33 -9.29 12.08 13.25
N LEU A 34 -8.82 10.84 13.40
CA LEU A 34 -8.56 9.90 12.30
C LEU A 34 -9.65 8.83 12.28
N LEU A 35 -10.41 8.77 11.17
CA LEU A 35 -11.49 7.79 10.95
C LEU A 35 -10.97 6.64 10.08
N GLU A 36 -11.21 5.39 10.50
CA GLU A 36 -10.89 4.19 9.73
C GLU A 36 -12.11 3.24 9.67
N ALA A 37 -12.44 2.81 8.46
CA ALA A 37 -13.58 1.92 8.24
C ALA A 37 -13.32 0.49 8.75
N GLY A 38 -12.07 0.06 8.73
CA GLY A 38 -11.64 -1.24 9.26
C GLY A 38 -11.37 -1.22 10.75
N GLY A 39 -10.92 -2.37 11.25
CA GLY A 39 -10.52 -2.55 12.64
C GLY A 39 -9.07 -2.16 12.91
N PRO A 40 -8.61 -2.34 14.17
CA PRO A 40 -7.20 -2.21 14.52
C PRO A 40 -6.35 -3.29 13.85
N ASP A 41 -5.07 -2.99 13.61
CA ASP A 41 -4.09 -3.86 12.95
C ASP A 41 -3.47 -4.94 13.87
N LYS A 42 -4.28 -5.56 14.72
CA LYS A 42 -3.80 -6.54 15.73
C LYS A 42 -3.67 -7.97 15.21
N SER A 43 -4.11 -8.23 13.97
CA SER A 43 -4.08 -9.58 13.40
C SER A 43 -2.64 -10.06 13.18
N VAL A 44 -2.35 -11.30 13.59
CA VAL A 44 -1.08 -11.95 13.32
C VAL A 44 -0.77 -12.02 11.81
N LEU A 45 -1.78 -12.10 10.95
CA LEU A 45 -1.62 -12.11 9.50
C LEU A 45 -1.10 -10.78 8.96
N ILE A 46 -1.38 -9.66 9.65
CA ILE A 46 -0.81 -8.35 9.30
C ILE A 46 0.67 -8.31 9.65
N HIS A 47 1.03 -8.78 10.86
CA HIS A 47 2.41 -8.68 11.35
C HIS A 47 3.35 -9.70 10.70
N ALA A 48 2.87 -10.91 10.41
CA ALA A 48 3.63 -11.93 9.69
C ALA A 48 3.72 -11.57 8.20
N PRO A 49 4.92 -11.32 7.63
CA PRO A 49 5.05 -10.92 6.23
C PRO A 49 4.37 -11.85 5.24
N ALA A 50 4.52 -13.17 5.39
CA ALA A 50 3.83 -14.15 4.55
C ALA A 50 2.29 -14.13 4.67
N GLY A 51 1.74 -13.43 5.64
CA GLY A 51 0.28 -13.27 5.81
C GLY A 51 -0.42 -12.59 4.63
N VAL A 52 0.32 -11.93 3.73
CA VAL A 52 -0.17 -11.37 2.47
C VAL A 52 -0.95 -12.42 1.66
N VAL A 53 -0.47 -13.67 1.61
CA VAL A 53 -1.10 -14.75 0.83
C VAL A 53 -2.47 -15.18 1.38
N ALA A 54 -2.76 -14.86 2.64
CA ALA A 54 -4.06 -15.14 3.25
C ALA A 54 -5.02 -13.94 3.17
N MET A 55 -4.49 -12.73 3.19
CA MET A 55 -5.31 -11.51 3.22
C MET A 55 -5.72 -11.05 1.82
N VAL A 56 -4.78 -11.03 0.87
CA VAL A 56 -5.04 -10.52 -0.49
C VAL A 56 -6.17 -11.27 -1.19
N PRO A 57 -6.24 -12.62 -1.20
CA PRO A 57 -7.30 -13.34 -1.91
C PRO A 57 -8.65 -13.36 -1.17
N THR A 58 -8.71 -12.88 0.06
CA THR A 58 -9.89 -12.99 0.93
C THR A 58 -10.42 -11.62 1.38
N ARG A 59 -11.50 -11.61 2.18
CA ARG A 59 -12.02 -10.42 2.83
C ARG A 59 -11.39 -10.12 4.21
N ILE A 60 -10.34 -10.86 4.60
CA ILE A 60 -9.66 -10.65 5.87
C ILE A 60 -8.84 -9.35 5.79
N ASN A 61 -9.22 -8.34 6.55
CA ASN A 61 -8.63 -6.98 6.53
C ASN A 61 -8.63 -6.33 5.14
N ASN A 62 -9.53 -6.72 4.26
CA ASN A 62 -9.55 -6.39 2.85
C ASN A 62 -10.99 -6.08 2.39
N TYR A 63 -11.17 -4.99 1.65
CA TYR A 63 -12.44 -4.69 1.01
C TYR A 63 -12.79 -5.72 -0.08
N ALA A 64 -11.79 -6.28 -0.75
CA ALA A 64 -11.97 -7.23 -1.84
C ALA A 64 -12.95 -6.70 -2.91
N TYR A 65 -12.67 -5.51 -3.43
CA TYR A 65 -13.50 -4.91 -4.48
C TYR A 65 -13.41 -5.69 -5.79
N GLU A 66 -14.46 -5.57 -6.60
CA GLU A 66 -14.45 -5.98 -8.00
C GLU A 66 -14.93 -4.80 -8.87
N THR A 67 -14.32 -4.67 -10.04
CA THR A 67 -14.82 -3.71 -11.04
C THR A 67 -16.12 -4.22 -11.66
N VAL A 68 -16.87 -3.33 -12.30
CA VAL A 68 -17.85 -3.74 -13.31
C VAL A 68 -17.13 -4.44 -14.47
N PRO A 69 -17.84 -5.22 -15.32
CA PRO A 69 -17.22 -5.77 -16.53
C PRO A 69 -16.52 -4.69 -17.35
N GLN A 70 -15.26 -4.94 -17.71
CA GLN A 70 -14.41 -3.99 -18.43
C GLN A 70 -14.35 -4.34 -19.92
N PRO A 71 -14.77 -3.44 -20.83
CA PRO A 71 -14.73 -3.71 -22.28
C PRO A 71 -13.30 -4.02 -22.77
N GLY A 72 -12.29 -3.28 -22.29
CA GLY A 72 -10.88 -3.50 -22.61
C GLY A 72 -10.30 -4.82 -22.07
N LEU A 73 -11.01 -5.51 -21.20
CA LEU A 73 -10.65 -6.84 -20.67
C LEU A 73 -11.59 -7.94 -21.17
N ASN A 74 -12.19 -7.79 -22.33
CA ASN A 74 -13.17 -8.73 -22.88
C ASN A 74 -14.33 -9.03 -21.93
N GLY A 75 -14.84 -8.02 -21.24
CA GLY A 75 -15.95 -8.13 -20.29
C GLY A 75 -15.58 -8.76 -18.94
N ARG A 76 -14.29 -9.05 -18.68
CA ARG A 76 -13.85 -9.55 -17.37
C ARG A 76 -13.94 -8.46 -16.30
N LYS A 77 -14.17 -8.89 -15.07
CA LYS A 77 -14.07 -8.04 -13.89
C LYS A 77 -12.65 -8.11 -13.33
N GLY A 78 -12.11 -6.98 -12.91
CA GLY A 78 -10.85 -6.90 -12.20
C GLY A 78 -11.06 -7.00 -10.69
N TYR A 79 -10.35 -7.91 -10.04
CA TYR A 79 -10.29 -7.97 -8.58
C TYR A 79 -9.35 -6.88 -8.05
N GLN A 80 -9.81 -6.13 -7.04
CA GLN A 80 -9.10 -4.98 -6.50
C GLN A 80 -8.99 -5.07 -4.98
N PRO A 81 -7.97 -5.75 -4.44
CA PRO A 81 -7.73 -5.81 -3.01
C PRO A 81 -7.31 -4.43 -2.47
N ARG A 82 -7.95 -3.99 -1.39
CA ARG A 82 -7.61 -2.75 -0.67
C ARG A 82 -7.76 -2.98 0.83
N GLY A 83 -6.76 -2.58 1.61
CA GLY A 83 -6.76 -2.81 3.05
C GLY A 83 -7.93 -2.12 3.75
N LYS A 84 -8.58 -2.85 4.69
CA LYS A 84 -9.67 -2.38 5.55
C LYS A 84 -9.27 -2.60 7.00
N THR A 85 -8.32 -1.81 7.46
CA THR A 85 -7.72 -1.87 8.80
C THR A 85 -6.81 -0.66 8.99
N LEU A 86 -6.35 -0.37 10.22
CA LEU A 86 -5.30 0.61 10.44
C LEU A 86 -4.07 0.27 9.58
N GLY A 87 -3.49 1.28 8.93
CA GLY A 87 -2.44 1.14 7.93
C GLY A 87 -2.96 0.94 6.50
N GLY A 88 -4.26 0.65 6.32
CA GLY A 88 -4.86 0.46 5.00
C GLY A 88 -4.14 -0.62 4.19
N SER A 89 -3.87 -0.34 2.91
CA SER A 89 -3.20 -1.30 2.02
C SER A 89 -1.75 -1.59 2.41
N SER A 90 -1.06 -0.72 3.17
CA SER A 90 0.27 -1.03 3.71
C SER A 90 0.26 -2.20 4.73
N SER A 91 -0.92 -2.49 5.31
CA SER A 91 -1.11 -3.63 6.22
C SER A 91 -1.39 -4.96 5.51
N ILE A 92 -1.65 -4.96 4.19
CA ILE A 92 -1.95 -6.18 3.42
C ILE A 92 -1.11 -6.37 2.15
N ASN A 93 -0.30 -5.38 1.73
CA ASN A 93 0.54 -5.43 0.54
C ASN A 93 1.75 -6.38 0.69
N ALA A 94 2.51 -6.58 -0.38
CA ALA A 94 3.75 -7.37 -0.38
C ALA A 94 4.97 -6.64 0.20
N MET A 95 4.81 -5.44 0.74
CA MET A 95 5.84 -4.65 1.44
C MET A 95 7.05 -4.23 0.61
N LEU A 96 7.06 -4.42 -0.70
CA LEU A 96 8.15 -4.02 -1.56
C LEU A 96 8.34 -2.50 -1.46
N TYR A 97 9.58 -2.07 -1.16
CA TYR A 97 9.92 -0.66 -1.06
C TYR A 97 10.56 -0.20 -2.36
N VAL A 98 9.78 0.41 -3.21
CA VAL A 98 10.17 0.91 -4.53
C VAL A 98 9.73 2.37 -4.65
N ARG A 99 10.66 3.25 -5.01
CA ARG A 99 10.35 4.63 -5.41
C ARG A 99 10.11 4.68 -6.91
N GLY A 100 9.36 5.69 -7.37
CA GLY A 100 9.30 6.03 -8.78
C GLY A 100 10.67 6.41 -9.33
N ASN A 101 10.83 6.37 -10.65
CA ASN A 101 12.00 6.90 -11.32
C ASN A 101 12.08 8.43 -11.12
N ARG A 102 13.28 9.02 -11.15
CA ARG A 102 13.44 10.49 -11.13
C ARG A 102 12.55 11.17 -12.18
N TRP A 103 12.48 10.58 -13.36
CA TRP A 103 11.67 11.09 -14.47
C TRP A 103 10.18 11.22 -14.11
N ASP A 104 9.62 10.31 -13.33
CA ASP A 104 8.19 10.33 -12.93
C ASP A 104 7.86 11.60 -12.17
N TYR A 105 8.69 11.96 -11.19
CA TYR A 105 8.49 13.15 -10.35
C TYR A 105 8.77 14.44 -11.11
N ASP A 106 9.85 14.47 -11.90
CA ASP A 106 10.19 15.63 -12.74
C ASP A 106 9.11 15.87 -13.80
N HIS A 107 8.51 14.80 -14.34
CA HIS A 107 7.35 14.89 -15.22
C HIS A 107 6.12 15.44 -14.50
N TRP A 108 5.85 15.03 -13.27
CA TRP A 108 4.75 15.61 -12.48
C TRP A 108 4.95 17.11 -12.26
N ALA A 109 6.16 17.55 -11.95
CA ALA A 109 6.48 18.97 -11.83
C ALA A 109 6.25 19.71 -13.15
N ALA A 110 6.69 19.14 -14.27
CA ALA A 110 6.51 19.70 -15.62
C ALA A 110 5.04 19.82 -16.05
N LEU A 111 4.16 18.97 -15.53
CA LEU A 111 2.71 19.06 -15.73
C LEU A 111 2.04 20.18 -14.89
N GLY A 112 2.80 21.03 -14.23
CA GLY A 112 2.31 22.17 -13.48
C GLY A 112 2.11 21.92 -11.98
N ASN A 113 2.82 20.95 -11.42
CA ASN A 113 2.79 20.63 -9.99
C ASN A 113 4.12 21.05 -9.33
N PRO A 114 4.35 22.35 -9.01
CA PRO A 114 5.57 22.79 -8.35
C PRO A 114 5.72 22.13 -6.97
N GLY A 115 6.96 21.80 -6.59
CA GLY A 115 7.26 21.08 -5.35
C GLY A 115 7.15 19.55 -5.47
N TRP A 116 6.97 19.01 -6.69
CA TRP A 116 6.89 17.57 -6.95
C TRP A 116 8.04 17.03 -7.81
N SER A 117 9.06 17.85 -8.12
CA SER A 117 10.27 17.31 -8.77
C SER A 117 10.97 16.29 -7.88
N TYR A 118 11.82 15.46 -8.45
CA TYR A 118 12.57 14.48 -7.68
C TYR A 118 13.39 15.12 -6.56
N ASP A 119 14.02 16.26 -6.84
CA ASP A 119 14.83 16.99 -5.86
C ASP A 119 13.97 17.60 -4.72
N ASP A 120 12.70 17.94 -4.99
CA ASP A 120 11.75 18.38 -3.97
C ASP A 120 11.29 17.22 -3.07
N VAL A 121 11.06 16.02 -3.63
CA VAL A 121 10.48 14.89 -2.89
C VAL A 121 11.53 13.99 -2.23
N LEU A 122 12.77 13.95 -2.73
CA LEU A 122 13.85 13.13 -2.15
C LEU A 122 14.10 13.42 -0.66
N PRO A 123 14.16 14.69 -0.19
CA PRO A 123 14.28 14.97 1.23
C PRO A 123 13.13 14.40 2.07
N LEU A 124 11.92 14.31 1.51
CA LEU A 124 10.75 13.74 2.18
C LEU A 124 10.84 12.21 2.26
N PHE A 125 11.33 11.54 1.21
CA PHE A 125 11.63 10.12 1.27
C PHE A 125 12.67 9.83 2.35
N LYS A 126 13.78 10.54 2.36
CA LYS A 126 14.84 10.40 3.38
C LYS A 126 14.31 10.66 4.80
N ARG A 127 13.46 11.67 4.99
CA ARG A 127 12.84 11.99 6.29
C ARG A 127 11.92 10.86 6.79
N SER A 128 11.26 10.13 5.91
CA SER A 128 10.33 9.06 6.27
C SER A 128 11.02 7.72 6.48
N GLU A 129 12.19 7.51 5.89
CA GLU A 129 12.91 6.24 5.80
C GLU A 129 13.90 6.04 6.95
N HIS A 130 14.00 4.81 7.43
CA HIS A 130 15.16 4.29 8.13
C HIS A 130 15.64 3.06 7.37
N ASN A 131 16.66 3.24 6.53
CA ASN A 131 17.24 2.17 5.71
C ASN A 131 18.35 1.46 6.49
N GLU A 132 18.24 0.15 6.69
CA GLU A 132 19.25 -0.63 7.42
C GLU A 132 20.50 -0.95 6.60
N GLN A 133 20.44 -0.84 5.26
CA GLN A 133 21.53 -1.19 4.35
C GLN A 133 22.28 0.02 3.83
N PHE A 134 21.59 1.11 3.51
CA PHE A 134 22.14 2.27 2.85
C PHE A 134 22.04 3.53 3.73
N ALA A 135 23.08 4.36 3.70
CA ALA A 135 23.17 5.64 4.40
C ALA A 135 23.95 6.61 3.53
N ASP A 136 23.32 7.16 2.50
CA ASP A 136 23.95 7.95 1.44
C ASP A 136 23.08 9.14 1.02
N ASP A 137 23.36 9.72 -0.15
CA ASP A 137 22.61 10.87 -0.67
C ASP A 137 21.16 10.54 -1.04
N PHE A 138 20.84 9.26 -1.27
CA PHE A 138 19.51 8.80 -1.66
C PHE A 138 18.69 8.23 -0.51
N HIS A 139 19.35 7.74 0.56
CA HIS A 139 18.71 7.00 1.64
C HIS A 139 18.71 7.75 2.96
N GLY A 140 17.64 7.53 3.75
CA GLY A 140 17.41 8.16 5.03
C GLY A 140 17.73 7.24 6.21
N GLN A 141 18.13 7.87 7.32
CA GLN A 141 18.34 7.24 8.60
C GLN A 141 17.44 7.85 9.66
N GLY A 142 16.93 7.02 10.57
CA GLY A 142 16.15 7.49 11.73
C GLY A 142 14.69 7.86 11.44
N GLY A 143 14.22 7.74 10.20
CA GLY A 143 12.79 7.90 9.88
C GLY A 143 11.93 6.78 10.47
N PRO A 144 10.62 6.96 10.53
CA PRO A 144 9.72 5.99 11.16
C PRO A 144 9.50 4.70 10.35
N LEU A 145 9.62 4.77 9.01
CA LEU A 145 9.41 3.63 8.11
C LEU A 145 10.71 2.85 7.96
N ASN A 146 10.77 1.67 8.57
CA ASN A 146 11.94 0.80 8.48
C ASN A 146 11.98 0.09 7.13
N VAL A 147 13.13 0.13 6.47
CA VAL A 147 13.43 -0.49 5.17
C VAL A 147 14.64 -1.38 5.32
N THR A 148 14.53 -2.63 4.87
CA THR A 148 15.59 -3.63 4.98
C THR A 148 15.47 -4.70 3.90
N TYR A 149 16.47 -5.54 3.70
CA TYR A 149 16.28 -6.77 2.93
C TYR A 149 15.42 -7.77 3.70
N GLN A 150 14.80 -8.70 2.97
CA GLN A 150 14.05 -9.78 3.60
C GLN A 150 14.98 -10.66 4.43
N ALA A 151 14.58 -10.99 5.65
CA ALA A 151 15.39 -11.84 6.53
C ALA A 151 15.55 -13.28 6.00
N HIS A 152 14.55 -13.79 5.30
CA HIS A 152 14.64 -15.09 4.61
C HIS A 152 15.20 -14.89 3.20
N GLN A 153 16.33 -15.53 2.94
CA GLN A 153 16.97 -15.57 1.63
C GLN A 153 16.80 -16.97 1.02
N SER A 154 16.17 -17.05 -0.15
CA SER A 154 16.04 -18.30 -0.90
C SER A 154 17.22 -18.46 -1.86
N PRO A 155 17.83 -19.64 -1.98
CA PRO A 155 18.84 -19.91 -3.00
C PRO A 155 18.34 -19.68 -4.45
N VAL A 156 17.03 -19.70 -4.66
CA VAL A 156 16.41 -19.43 -5.97
C VAL A 156 16.56 -17.96 -6.37
N ASN A 157 16.78 -17.06 -5.42
CA ASN A 157 17.07 -15.64 -5.70
C ASN A 157 18.35 -15.48 -6.53
N ASP A 158 19.41 -16.21 -6.17
CA ASP A 158 20.69 -16.16 -6.88
C ASP A 158 20.55 -16.68 -8.32
N LEU A 159 19.72 -17.70 -8.54
CA LEU A 159 19.42 -18.21 -9.88
C LEU A 159 18.71 -17.16 -10.74
N PHE A 160 17.77 -16.42 -10.18
CA PHE A 160 17.10 -15.32 -10.88
C PHE A 160 18.09 -14.21 -11.27
N LEU A 161 18.93 -13.79 -10.33
CA LEU A 161 19.92 -12.72 -10.57
C LEU A 161 20.97 -13.15 -11.62
N GLN A 162 21.44 -14.40 -11.58
CA GLN A 162 22.32 -14.96 -12.58
C GLN A 162 21.66 -15.03 -13.95
N ALA A 163 20.40 -15.48 -14.01
CA ALA A 163 19.64 -15.53 -15.25
C ALA A 163 19.44 -14.13 -15.85
N ALA A 164 19.16 -13.12 -15.02
CA ALA A 164 19.05 -11.72 -15.47
C ALA A 164 20.37 -11.24 -16.07
N ALA A 165 21.50 -11.47 -15.41
CA ALA A 165 22.82 -11.06 -15.88
C ALA A 165 23.19 -11.74 -17.21
N VAL A 166 22.94 -13.05 -17.36
CA VAL A 166 23.20 -13.77 -18.63
C VAL A 166 22.32 -13.25 -19.77
N ASN A 167 21.14 -12.72 -19.48
CA ASN A 167 20.25 -12.10 -20.46
C ASN A 167 20.49 -10.60 -20.64
N GLY A 168 21.63 -10.07 -20.19
CA GLY A 168 22.05 -8.68 -20.43
C GLY A 168 21.41 -7.64 -19.50
N ILE A 169 20.72 -8.06 -18.44
CA ILE A 169 20.20 -7.14 -17.42
C ILE A 169 21.27 -7.04 -16.31
N PRO A 170 21.93 -5.88 -16.14
CA PRO A 170 22.99 -5.72 -15.14
C PRO A 170 22.46 -5.88 -13.71
N LEU A 171 23.30 -6.31 -12.80
CA LEU A 171 22.95 -6.31 -11.38
C LEU A 171 22.98 -4.88 -10.84
N ASN A 172 21.96 -4.51 -10.09
CA ASN A 172 21.87 -3.24 -9.41
C ASN A 172 21.43 -3.45 -7.95
N PRO A 173 22.31 -3.38 -6.98
CA PRO A 173 21.93 -3.60 -5.58
C PRO A 173 21.06 -2.48 -5.00
N ASP A 174 21.08 -1.29 -5.62
CA ASP A 174 20.35 -0.11 -5.16
C ASP A 174 19.50 0.54 -6.27
N TYR A 175 18.34 -0.02 -6.51
CA TYR A 175 17.36 0.48 -7.49
C TYR A 175 16.57 1.73 -7.01
N ASN A 176 16.77 2.16 -5.76
CA ASN A 176 16.23 3.41 -5.22
C ASN A 176 17.28 4.54 -5.15
N GLY A 177 18.52 4.25 -5.59
CA GLY A 177 19.64 5.17 -5.66
C GLY A 177 19.70 6.02 -6.93
N ALA A 178 20.91 6.25 -7.43
CA ALA A 178 21.15 7.09 -8.61
C ALA A 178 20.56 6.49 -9.89
N GLU A 179 20.61 5.16 -10.04
CA GLU A 179 20.14 4.42 -11.22
C GLU A 179 19.09 3.38 -10.78
N GLN A 180 17.97 3.36 -11.50
CA GLN A 180 16.90 2.39 -11.23
C GLN A 180 17.07 1.09 -12.02
N ALA A 181 17.67 1.18 -13.23
CA ALA A 181 17.78 0.03 -14.12
C ALA A 181 18.67 -1.08 -13.55
N GLY A 182 18.27 -2.34 -13.76
CA GLY A 182 19.02 -3.52 -13.36
C GLY A 182 18.19 -4.54 -12.59
N ALA A 183 18.81 -5.67 -12.27
CA ALA A 183 18.22 -6.75 -11.47
C ALA A 183 18.73 -6.71 -10.03
N PHE A 184 17.84 -6.97 -9.08
CA PHE A 184 18.07 -6.75 -7.65
C PHE A 184 17.28 -7.70 -6.77
N GLN A 185 17.66 -7.75 -5.50
CA GLN A 185 16.80 -8.23 -4.41
C GLN A 185 15.96 -7.06 -3.87
N TYR A 186 14.66 -7.28 -3.66
CA TYR A 186 13.81 -6.24 -3.10
C TYR A 186 14.17 -5.90 -1.65
N GLN A 187 14.30 -4.60 -1.39
CA GLN A 187 14.14 -4.06 -0.06
C GLN A 187 12.64 -4.03 0.29
N VAL A 188 12.34 -4.22 1.56
CA VAL A 188 10.98 -4.33 2.07
C VAL A 188 10.76 -3.48 3.31
N THR A 189 9.51 -3.07 3.53
CA THR A 189 9.12 -2.37 4.75
C THR A 189 8.90 -3.37 5.88
N HIS A 190 10.01 -3.88 6.42
CA HIS A 190 10.06 -4.79 7.57
C HIS A 190 10.81 -4.17 8.74
N LYS A 191 10.51 -4.63 9.94
CA LYS A 191 11.27 -4.35 11.16
C LYS A 191 11.23 -5.56 12.08
N ASN A 192 12.40 -6.06 12.46
CA ASN A 192 12.52 -7.21 13.38
C ASN A 192 11.70 -8.44 12.91
N GLY A 193 11.76 -8.79 11.62
CA GLY A 193 11.06 -9.94 11.05
C GLY A 193 9.54 -9.80 10.96
N GLU A 194 9.01 -8.58 11.13
CA GLU A 194 7.58 -8.26 10.99
C GLU A 194 7.37 -7.18 9.95
N ARG A 195 6.15 -7.11 9.40
CA ARG A 195 5.70 -6.00 8.56
C ARG A 195 5.83 -4.67 9.32
N CYS A 196 6.41 -3.67 8.70
CA CYS A 196 6.40 -2.28 9.13
C CYS A 196 5.37 -1.51 8.29
N SER A 197 4.07 -1.68 8.58
CA SER A 197 3.00 -0.93 7.93
C SER A 197 3.06 0.56 8.29
N ALA A 198 2.34 1.41 7.55
CA ALA A 198 2.22 2.81 7.92
C ALA A 198 1.60 3.02 9.31
N ALA A 199 0.69 2.13 9.74
CA ALA A 199 0.18 2.16 11.10
C ALA A 199 1.30 1.89 12.11
N LYS A 200 2.10 0.85 11.89
CA LYS A 200 3.22 0.48 12.79
C LYS A 200 4.32 1.55 12.79
N ALA A 201 4.60 2.15 11.63
CA ALA A 201 5.64 3.16 11.48
C ALA A 201 5.24 4.52 12.09
N PHE A 202 4.05 5.02 11.75
CA PHE A 202 3.65 6.39 12.05
C PHE A 202 2.61 6.49 13.16
N LEU A 203 1.59 5.60 13.17
CA LEU A 203 0.44 5.78 14.04
C LEU A 203 0.64 5.16 15.43
N THR A 204 1.06 3.90 15.50
CA THR A 204 1.21 3.13 16.75
C THR A 204 2.10 3.83 17.78
N PRO A 205 3.25 4.42 17.43
CA PRO A 205 4.09 5.14 18.39
C PRO A 205 3.43 6.39 18.99
N ASN A 206 2.39 6.90 18.32
CA ASN A 206 1.76 8.18 18.63
C ASN A 206 0.33 8.04 19.21
N LEU A 207 -0.17 6.81 19.40
CA LEU A 207 -1.53 6.56 19.89
C LEU A 207 -1.80 7.11 21.31
N SER A 208 -0.75 7.33 22.10
CA SER A 208 -0.86 7.89 23.44
C SER A 208 -0.95 9.42 23.48
N ARG A 209 -0.80 10.11 22.33
CA ARG A 209 -0.91 11.56 22.28
C ARG A 209 -2.32 12.01 22.61
N PRO A 210 -2.52 12.94 23.57
CA PRO A 210 -3.86 13.39 24.00
C PRO A 210 -4.62 14.16 22.91
N ASN A 211 -3.90 14.73 21.95
CA ASN A 211 -4.44 15.48 20.82
C ASN A 211 -4.73 14.61 19.57
N LEU A 212 -4.57 13.29 19.65
CA LEU A 212 -4.90 12.34 18.60
C LEU A 212 -6.06 11.43 19.01
N LYS A 213 -7.15 11.48 18.26
CA LYS A 213 -8.29 10.56 18.40
C LYS A 213 -8.34 9.63 17.17
N VAL A 214 -8.18 8.33 17.38
CA VAL A 214 -8.37 7.31 16.33
C VAL A 214 -9.69 6.59 16.55
N VAL A 215 -10.52 6.54 15.51
CA VAL A 215 -11.83 5.88 15.53
C VAL A 215 -11.84 4.80 14.47
N THR A 216 -11.84 3.54 14.89
CA THR A 216 -11.93 2.37 14.01
C THR A 216 -13.38 1.91 13.85
N HIS A 217 -13.64 1.05 12.84
CA HIS A 217 -14.99 0.63 12.47
C HIS A 217 -15.91 1.82 12.15
N ALA A 218 -15.34 2.93 11.68
CA ALA A 218 -15.99 4.18 11.34
C ALA A 218 -16.08 4.32 9.81
N VAL A 219 -17.18 3.86 9.25
CA VAL A 219 -17.42 3.95 7.80
C VAL A 219 -17.93 5.34 7.46
N SER A 220 -17.09 6.18 6.86
CA SER A 220 -17.47 7.53 6.46
C SER A 220 -18.56 7.49 5.41
N ALA A 221 -19.64 8.22 5.66
CA ALA A 221 -20.83 8.28 4.80
C ALA A 221 -20.82 9.48 3.87
N LYS A 222 -20.44 10.65 4.39
CA LYS A 222 -20.32 11.89 3.61
C LYS A 222 -19.50 12.96 4.36
N VAL A 223 -18.88 13.85 3.61
CA VAL A 223 -18.38 15.13 4.13
C VAL A 223 -19.57 16.07 4.39
N THR A 224 -19.61 16.71 5.55
CA THR A 224 -20.62 17.74 5.85
C THR A 224 -20.13 19.08 5.34
N LEU A 225 -21.03 19.81 4.65
CA LEU A 225 -20.73 21.08 4.01
C LEU A 225 -21.64 22.18 4.55
N GLU A 226 -21.08 23.37 4.76
CA GLU A 226 -21.81 24.62 4.96
C GLU A 226 -21.46 25.54 3.77
N GLY A 227 -22.38 25.64 2.81
CA GLY A 227 -22.09 26.24 1.51
C GLY A 227 -20.99 25.44 0.77
N ARG A 228 -19.83 26.08 0.54
CA ARG A 228 -18.66 25.46 -0.11
C ARG A 228 -17.57 25.04 0.87
N ARG A 229 -17.79 25.18 2.16
CA ARG A 229 -16.83 24.83 3.21
C ARG A 229 -17.12 23.45 3.78
N ALA A 230 -16.11 22.57 3.82
CA ALA A 230 -16.18 21.32 4.56
C ALA A 230 -16.08 21.59 6.07
N THR A 231 -17.07 21.11 6.84
CA THR A 231 -17.20 21.37 8.28
C THR A 231 -17.09 20.12 9.14
N GLY A 232 -17.00 18.93 8.52
CA GLY A 232 -16.87 17.69 9.25
C GLY A 232 -17.17 16.45 8.38
N VAL A 233 -17.38 15.34 9.04
CA VAL A 233 -17.69 14.04 8.42
C VAL A 233 -18.80 13.35 9.19
N ALA A 234 -19.82 12.87 8.45
CA ALA A 234 -20.79 11.91 8.96
C ALA A 234 -20.29 10.49 8.69
N TYR A 235 -20.33 9.60 9.68
CA TYR A 235 -19.85 8.23 9.59
C TYR A 235 -20.74 7.27 10.38
N HIS A 236 -20.78 6.02 9.95
CA HIS A 236 -21.46 4.93 10.67
C HIS A 236 -20.48 4.22 11.59
N GLN A 237 -20.88 4.01 12.84
CA GLN A 237 -20.16 3.20 13.82
C GLN A 237 -21.15 2.49 14.73
N GLY A 238 -20.99 1.17 14.91
CA GLY A 238 -21.91 0.40 15.77
C GLY A 238 -23.39 0.46 15.38
N GLY A 239 -23.68 0.61 14.07
CA GLY A 239 -25.04 0.74 13.54
C GLY A 239 -25.65 2.15 13.64
N ALA A 240 -24.98 3.10 14.30
CA ALA A 240 -25.46 4.48 14.44
C ALA A 240 -24.71 5.44 13.51
N LEU A 241 -25.44 6.43 12.98
CA LEU A 241 -24.86 7.56 12.26
C LEU A 241 -24.35 8.59 13.29
N GLN A 242 -23.07 8.93 13.18
CA GLN A 242 -22.40 9.90 14.04
C GLN A 242 -21.82 11.03 13.18
N THR A 243 -21.46 12.14 13.81
CA THR A 243 -20.80 13.26 13.14
C THR A 243 -19.61 13.74 13.97
N VAL A 244 -18.51 14.06 13.30
CA VAL A 244 -17.35 14.75 13.86
C VAL A 244 -17.15 16.05 13.07
N ARG A 245 -16.80 17.14 13.77
CA ARG A 245 -16.61 18.48 13.16
C ARG A 245 -15.14 18.82 13.01
N ALA A 246 -14.79 19.51 11.93
CA ALA A 246 -13.47 20.06 11.68
C ALA A 246 -13.51 21.58 11.77
N ARG A 247 -12.60 22.19 12.58
CA ARG A 247 -12.42 23.63 12.63
C ARG A 247 -11.65 24.18 11.44
N ARG A 248 -10.61 23.44 11.02
CA ARG A 248 -9.69 23.84 9.95
C ARG A 248 -10.02 23.10 8.66
N GLU A 249 -9.75 21.77 8.60
CA GLU A 249 -9.90 21.01 7.37
C GLU A 249 -10.43 19.59 7.58
N VAL A 250 -11.12 19.09 6.55
CA VAL A 250 -11.39 17.67 6.34
C VAL A 250 -10.43 17.16 5.28
N ILE A 251 -9.62 16.14 5.63
CA ILE A 251 -8.59 15.56 4.75
C ILE A 251 -9.04 14.19 4.29
N LEU A 252 -9.15 13.98 2.98
CA LEU A 252 -9.51 12.70 2.40
C LEU A 252 -8.25 11.89 2.06
N SER A 253 -8.03 10.80 2.77
CA SER A 253 -6.93 9.85 2.56
C SER A 253 -7.43 8.39 2.48
N ALA A 254 -8.64 8.21 1.92
CA ALA A 254 -9.31 6.92 1.79
C ALA A 254 -8.87 6.10 0.55
N GLY A 255 -7.76 6.51 -0.09
CA GLY A 255 -7.20 5.86 -1.27
C GLY A 255 -7.92 6.21 -2.57
N ALA A 256 -7.42 5.64 -3.68
CA ALA A 256 -7.85 5.98 -5.03
C ALA A 256 -9.33 5.65 -5.31
N PHE A 257 -9.92 4.70 -4.59
CA PHE A 257 -11.35 4.38 -4.69
C PHE A 257 -12.18 5.13 -3.65
N GLY A 258 -11.77 5.12 -2.39
CA GLY A 258 -12.58 5.63 -1.30
C GLY A 258 -12.70 7.15 -1.29
N SER A 259 -11.64 7.88 -1.62
CA SER A 259 -11.68 9.35 -1.62
C SER A 259 -12.64 9.92 -2.68
N PRO A 260 -12.57 9.53 -3.97
CA PRO A 260 -13.55 10.00 -4.95
C PRO A 260 -14.97 9.49 -4.67
N GLN A 261 -15.13 8.27 -4.16
CA GLN A 261 -16.44 7.77 -3.74
C GLN A 261 -17.05 8.66 -2.66
N LEU A 262 -16.27 9.04 -1.65
CA LEU A 262 -16.77 9.89 -0.58
C LEU A 262 -17.11 11.30 -1.06
N LEU A 263 -16.32 11.87 -1.99
CA LEU A 263 -16.67 13.14 -2.65
C LEU A 263 -18.01 13.03 -3.37
N GLN A 264 -18.22 11.99 -4.19
CA GLN A 264 -19.45 11.78 -4.90
C GLN A 264 -20.66 11.59 -3.95
N LEU A 265 -20.51 10.80 -2.88
CA LEU A 265 -21.54 10.65 -1.84
C LEU A 265 -21.84 11.97 -1.11
N SER A 266 -20.92 12.93 -1.16
CA SER A 266 -21.05 14.27 -0.59
C SER A 266 -21.62 15.29 -1.58
N GLY A 267 -21.99 14.85 -2.80
CA GLY A 267 -22.51 15.71 -3.85
C GLY A 267 -21.46 16.47 -4.65
N ILE A 268 -20.19 16.03 -4.58
CA ILE A 268 -19.06 16.64 -5.33
C ILE A 268 -18.60 15.64 -6.41
N GLY A 269 -18.82 15.96 -7.68
CA GLY A 269 -18.54 15.07 -8.82
C GLY A 269 -19.23 15.55 -10.07
N ALA A 270 -19.19 14.73 -11.14
CA ALA A 270 -19.91 15.02 -12.38
C ALA A 270 -21.42 15.11 -12.13
N ALA A 271 -22.02 16.27 -12.38
CA ALA A 271 -23.43 16.53 -12.06
C ALA A 271 -24.38 15.47 -12.64
N ALA A 272 -24.18 15.07 -13.90
CA ALA A 272 -25.01 14.04 -14.56
C ALA A 272 -24.91 12.66 -13.87
N ASP A 273 -23.70 12.26 -13.44
CA ASP A 273 -23.47 10.98 -12.74
C ASP A 273 -24.12 11.00 -11.34
N LEU A 274 -23.99 12.12 -10.62
CA LEU A 274 -24.61 12.31 -9.30
C LEU A 274 -26.13 12.27 -9.37
N GLN A 275 -26.73 12.99 -10.32
CA GLN A 275 -28.18 13.01 -10.54
C GLN A 275 -28.71 11.61 -10.89
N LYS A 276 -28.03 10.89 -11.78
CA LYS A 276 -28.36 9.50 -12.11
C LYS A 276 -28.32 8.57 -10.90
N ALA A 277 -27.39 8.83 -9.97
CA ALA A 277 -27.26 8.08 -8.71
C ALA A 277 -28.24 8.55 -7.60
N GLY A 278 -29.06 9.58 -7.85
CA GLY A 278 -29.96 10.15 -6.86
C GLY A 278 -29.27 10.96 -5.77
N VAL A 279 -28.05 11.44 -6.03
CA VAL A 279 -27.27 12.26 -5.10
C VAL A 279 -27.44 13.74 -5.44
N PRO A 280 -27.85 14.59 -4.48
CA PRO A 280 -27.94 16.03 -4.71
C PRO A 280 -26.57 16.63 -5.10
N VAL A 281 -26.56 17.46 -6.17
CA VAL A 281 -25.34 18.11 -6.65
C VAL A 281 -25.03 19.32 -5.76
N MET A 282 -23.92 19.24 -5.03
CA MET A 282 -23.39 20.34 -4.23
C MET A 282 -22.34 21.14 -5.01
N HIS A 283 -21.54 20.45 -5.83
CA HIS A 283 -20.52 21.05 -6.67
C HIS A 283 -20.24 20.17 -7.88
N ASP A 284 -20.43 20.73 -9.08
CA ASP A 284 -20.08 20.04 -10.32
C ASP A 284 -18.55 20.04 -10.51
N LEU A 285 -17.94 18.86 -10.38
CA LEU A 285 -16.51 18.64 -10.53
C LEU A 285 -16.28 17.36 -11.34
N PRO A 286 -16.33 17.46 -12.68
CA PRO A 286 -16.41 16.29 -13.56
C PRO A 286 -15.20 15.35 -13.52
N GLY A 287 -14.04 15.81 -13.02
CA GLY A 287 -12.82 15.00 -12.88
C GLY A 287 -12.85 14.00 -11.72
N VAL A 288 -13.77 14.13 -10.77
CA VAL A 288 -13.83 13.23 -9.60
C VAL A 288 -14.14 11.80 -10.01
N GLY A 289 -13.24 10.87 -9.69
CA GLY A 289 -13.37 9.45 -10.01
C GLY A 289 -13.11 9.09 -11.47
N LYS A 290 -12.62 10.02 -12.28
CA LYS A 290 -12.23 9.78 -13.68
C LYS A 290 -10.72 9.50 -13.79
N ASN A 291 -10.31 8.97 -14.94
CA ASN A 291 -8.91 8.73 -15.32
C ASN A 291 -8.14 7.85 -14.33
N LEU A 292 -8.83 6.91 -13.68
CA LEU A 292 -8.15 5.91 -12.86
C LEU A 292 -7.24 5.06 -13.75
N GLN A 293 -5.97 4.98 -13.37
CA GLN A 293 -4.96 4.15 -14.01
C GLN A 293 -4.43 3.12 -13.01
N ASP A 294 -4.06 1.95 -13.51
CA ASP A 294 -3.43 0.89 -12.73
C ASP A 294 -2.42 0.15 -13.61
N HIS A 295 -1.52 -0.60 -12.98
CA HIS A 295 -0.54 -1.40 -13.69
C HIS A 295 -1.20 -2.48 -14.54
N ILE A 296 -0.68 -2.69 -15.75
CA ILE A 296 -0.93 -3.91 -16.52
C ILE A 296 0.04 -4.97 -16.00
N ASP A 297 -0.49 -6.08 -15.52
CA ASP A 297 0.29 -7.17 -14.97
C ASP A 297 0.11 -8.44 -15.81
N TYR A 298 1.23 -9.07 -16.16
CA TYR A 298 1.26 -10.35 -16.86
C TYR A 298 2.00 -11.36 -16.02
N VAL A 299 1.27 -12.37 -15.53
CA VAL A 299 1.82 -13.41 -14.66
C VAL A 299 2.17 -14.65 -15.48
N GLN A 300 3.44 -15.04 -15.43
CA GLN A 300 3.92 -16.34 -15.92
C GLN A 300 4.22 -17.24 -14.76
N THR A 301 3.83 -18.51 -14.85
CA THR A 301 4.06 -19.49 -13.79
C THR A 301 4.73 -20.73 -14.31
N TRP A 302 5.70 -21.23 -13.57
CA TRP A 302 6.39 -22.49 -13.86
C TRP A 302 6.30 -23.42 -12.66
N ARG A 303 6.02 -24.70 -12.91
CA ARG A 303 6.08 -25.72 -11.87
C ARG A 303 7.51 -26.20 -11.70
N VAL A 304 7.95 -26.30 -10.44
CA VAL A 304 9.29 -26.78 -10.06
C VAL A 304 9.13 -27.94 -9.08
N PRO A 305 8.88 -29.17 -9.58
CA PRO A 305 8.49 -30.31 -8.74
C PRO A 305 9.54 -30.76 -7.72
N SER A 306 10.82 -30.50 -8.01
CA SER A 306 11.95 -30.93 -7.17
C SER A 306 12.40 -29.86 -6.15
N HIS A 307 11.84 -28.65 -6.20
CA HIS A 307 12.32 -27.55 -5.39
C HIS A 307 11.48 -27.33 -4.13
N THR A 308 12.13 -27.40 -2.97
CA THR A 308 11.48 -27.27 -1.66
C THR A 308 11.54 -25.87 -1.08
N ASP A 309 12.30 -24.94 -1.70
CA ASP A 309 12.52 -23.58 -1.18
C ASP A 309 11.57 -22.55 -1.77
N THR A 310 10.48 -23.00 -2.35
CA THR A 310 9.36 -22.19 -2.82
C THR A 310 8.12 -22.43 -1.97
N PHE A 311 7.23 -21.44 -1.92
CA PHE A 311 5.90 -21.62 -1.35
C PHE A 311 5.06 -22.51 -2.25
N GLY A 312 4.35 -23.49 -1.68
CA GLY A 312 3.54 -24.38 -2.48
C GLY A 312 2.51 -25.16 -1.67
N VAL A 313 1.44 -25.57 -2.37
CA VAL A 313 0.34 -26.34 -1.77
C VAL A 313 0.64 -27.82 -1.91
N SER A 314 1.26 -28.40 -0.87
CA SER A 314 1.59 -29.84 -0.78
C SER A 314 1.65 -30.25 0.69
N LEU A 315 1.63 -31.56 0.97
CA LEU A 315 1.81 -32.08 2.35
C LEU A 315 3.14 -31.60 2.96
N ARG A 316 4.22 -31.61 2.18
CA ARG A 316 5.54 -31.11 2.61
C ARG A 316 5.50 -29.58 2.81
N GLY A 317 4.87 -28.84 1.90
CA GLY A 317 4.71 -27.40 2.02
C GLY A 317 3.92 -26.99 3.27
N SER A 318 2.84 -27.71 3.58
CA SER A 318 2.03 -27.47 4.78
C SER A 318 2.81 -27.77 6.07
N ALA A 319 3.54 -28.87 6.14
CA ALA A 319 4.38 -29.21 7.29
C ALA A 319 5.50 -28.17 7.49
N ARG A 320 6.16 -27.74 6.40
CA ARG A 320 7.20 -26.72 6.42
C ARG A 320 6.64 -25.36 6.87
N LEU A 321 5.47 -24.96 6.36
CA LEU A 321 4.83 -23.72 6.77
C LEU A 321 4.47 -23.72 8.25
N THR A 322 3.98 -24.85 8.80
CA THR A 322 3.69 -24.98 10.21
C THR A 322 4.95 -24.81 11.07
N GLY A 323 6.06 -25.47 10.69
CA GLY A 323 7.36 -25.27 11.36
C GLY A 323 7.85 -23.83 11.28
N ALA A 324 7.75 -23.22 10.09
CA ALA A 324 8.15 -21.83 9.89
C ALA A 324 7.29 -20.82 10.69
N MET A 325 5.99 -21.10 10.88
CA MET A 325 5.13 -20.28 11.75
C MET A 325 5.55 -20.36 13.23
N LEU A 326 5.95 -21.53 13.70
CA LEU A 326 6.47 -21.71 15.07
C LEU A 326 7.83 -21.02 15.25
N GLU A 327 8.72 -21.12 14.27
CA GLU A 327 10.00 -20.42 14.23
C GLU A 327 9.77 -18.89 14.29
N TRP A 328 8.93 -18.38 13.38
CA TRP A 328 8.63 -16.95 13.35
C TRP A 328 8.01 -16.46 14.66
N LYS A 329 7.10 -17.24 15.25
CA LYS A 329 6.49 -16.87 16.55
C LYS A 329 7.51 -16.74 17.66
N LYS A 330 8.56 -17.58 17.67
CA LYS A 330 9.60 -17.60 18.70
C LYS A 330 10.74 -16.62 18.43
N GLN A 331 11.19 -16.51 17.19
CA GLN A 331 12.46 -15.88 16.82
C GLN A 331 12.31 -14.74 15.81
N ARG A 332 11.14 -14.58 15.17
CA ARG A 332 10.92 -13.61 14.09
C ARG A 332 11.84 -13.83 12.87
N THR A 333 12.20 -15.09 12.61
CA THR A 333 13.05 -15.53 11.49
C THR A 333 12.33 -16.54 10.60
N GLY A 334 13.02 -17.07 9.61
CA GLY A 334 12.56 -18.12 8.73
C GLY A 334 11.62 -17.66 7.61
N MET A 335 11.05 -18.64 6.91
CA MET A 335 10.30 -18.45 5.68
C MET A 335 9.09 -17.51 5.81
N VAL A 336 8.48 -17.41 6.98
CA VAL A 336 7.32 -16.50 7.23
C VAL A 336 7.72 -15.03 7.15
N THR A 337 9.01 -14.69 7.26
CA THR A 337 9.51 -13.33 7.05
C THR A 337 9.59 -12.95 5.56
N SER A 338 9.32 -13.87 4.63
CA SER A 338 9.26 -13.55 3.21
C SER A 338 7.91 -12.94 2.83
N SER A 339 7.96 -11.90 2.00
CA SER A 339 6.77 -11.34 1.33
C SER A 339 6.35 -12.17 0.11
N ILE A 340 7.02 -13.28 -0.17
CA ILE A 340 6.99 -14.13 -1.36
C ILE A 340 7.59 -13.50 -2.63
N ALA A 341 7.51 -12.19 -2.82
CA ALA A 341 8.20 -11.47 -3.89
C ALA A 341 9.60 -11.08 -3.37
N THR A 342 10.65 -11.63 -3.98
CA THR A 342 12.00 -11.54 -3.40
C THR A 342 13.01 -10.82 -4.27
N CYS A 343 12.90 -10.94 -5.59
CA CYS A 343 13.78 -10.29 -6.55
C CYS A 343 12.98 -9.57 -7.61
N GLY A 344 13.62 -8.70 -8.34
CA GLY A 344 13.02 -7.99 -9.45
C GLY A 344 14.06 -7.42 -10.40
N ALA A 345 13.58 -6.80 -11.46
CA ALA A 345 14.41 -6.01 -12.36
C ALA A 345 13.61 -4.85 -12.95
N PHE A 346 14.29 -3.73 -13.19
CA PHE A 346 13.80 -2.64 -14.02
C PHE A 346 14.64 -2.57 -15.29
N PHE A 347 13.99 -2.50 -16.44
CA PHE A 347 14.69 -2.42 -17.73
C PHE A 347 13.81 -1.74 -18.78
N ARG A 348 14.43 -1.37 -19.89
CA ARG A 348 13.76 -0.73 -21.02
C ARG A 348 13.25 -1.79 -21.97
N SER A 349 12.03 -1.61 -22.48
CA SER A 349 11.44 -2.49 -23.50
C SER A 349 12.13 -2.36 -24.85
N ALA A 350 12.74 -1.19 -25.13
CA ALA A 350 13.47 -0.91 -26.36
C ALA A 350 14.62 0.09 -26.10
N PRO A 351 15.67 0.13 -26.96
CA PRO A 351 16.83 1.00 -26.75
C PRO A 351 16.53 2.50 -26.78
N ASP A 352 15.47 2.91 -27.47
CA ASP A 352 15.02 4.30 -27.62
C ASP A 352 14.11 4.78 -26.48
N VAL A 353 13.72 3.90 -25.56
CA VAL A 353 12.97 4.28 -24.37
C VAL A 353 13.89 4.98 -23.38
N ALA A 354 13.50 6.18 -22.93
CA ALA A 354 14.35 7.06 -22.13
C ALA A 354 14.66 6.50 -20.73
N VAL A 355 13.67 5.87 -20.08
CA VAL A 355 13.77 5.33 -18.71
C VAL A 355 13.21 3.91 -18.66
N PRO A 356 13.52 3.10 -17.66
CA PRO A 356 12.89 1.78 -17.49
C PRO A 356 11.36 1.88 -17.50
N ASP A 357 10.73 1.12 -18.37
CA ASP A 357 9.27 1.04 -18.55
C ASP A 357 8.71 -0.36 -18.25
N LEU A 358 9.59 -1.34 -17.97
CA LEU A 358 9.24 -2.68 -17.58
C LEU A 358 9.80 -3.02 -16.18
N GLN A 359 8.95 -3.70 -15.39
CA GLN A 359 9.33 -4.27 -14.11
C GLN A 359 9.10 -5.77 -14.12
N LEU A 360 10.09 -6.55 -13.72
CA LEU A 360 9.93 -7.95 -13.34
C LEU A 360 9.76 -8.06 -11.82
N VAL A 361 8.82 -8.90 -11.40
CA VAL A 361 8.66 -9.28 -9.99
C VAL A 361 8.78 -10.79 -9.90
N PHE A 362 9.87 -11.26 -9.30
CA PHE A 362 10.13 -12.68 -9.08
C PHE A 362 9.49 -13.15 -7.79
N VAL A 363 8.63 -14.17 -7.90
CA VAL A 363 7.80 -14.67 -6.80
C VAL A 363 8.11 -16.13 -6.52
N LEU A 364 8.40 -16.44 -5.24
CA LEU A 364 8.69 -17.80 -4.76
C LEU A 364 7.42 -18.66 -4.59
N GLY A 365 6.51 -18.64 -5.56
CA GLY A 365 5.27 -19.38 -5.48
C GLY A 365 4.40 -19.17 -6.69
N ILE A 366 3.54 -20.12 -7.01
CA ILE A 366 2.57 -19.97 -8.08
C ILE A 366 1.47 -19.03 -7.61
N VAL A 367 1.41 -17.84 -8.20
CA VAL A 367 0.38 -16.83 -7.94
C VAL A 367 -0.50 -16.69 -9.18
N ASP A 368 -1.77 -17.04 -9.06
CA ASP A 368 -2.77 -16.88 -10.12
C ASP A 368 -3.98 -16.12 -9.56
N ASP A 369 -4.46 -15.13 -10.30
CA ASP A 369 -5.60 -14.31 -9.93
C ASP A 369 -5.51 -13.78 -8.47
N HIS A 370 -4.41 -13.11 -8.13
CA HIS A 370 -4.13 -12.60 -6.77
C HIS A 370 -4.13 -13.72 -5.69
N ALA A 371 -3.64 -14.90 -6.01
CA ALA A 371 -3.69 -16.12 -5.19
C ALA A 371 -5.12 -16.61 -4.85
N ARG A 372 -6.14 -16.16 -5.57
CA ARG A 372 -7.52 -16.68 -5.44
C ARG A 372 -7.67 -18.07 -6.05
N LYS A 373 -6.86 -18.39 -7.05
CA LYS A 373 -6.80 -19.74 -7.63
C LYS A 373 -5.61 -20.49 -7.05
N LEU A 374 -5.89 -21.57 -6.37
CA LEU A 374 -4.88 -22.43 -5.77
C LEU A 374 -4.39 -23.47 -6.78
N HIS A 375 -3.08 -23.59 -6.88
CA HIS A 375 -2.42 -24.62 -7.67
C HIS A 375 -1.69 -25.59 -6.74
N LEU A 376 -1.89 -26.90 -6.96
CA LEU A 376 -1.16 -27.93 -6.22
C LEU A 376 0.29 -28.01 -6.71
N GLY A 377 1.22 -28.20 -5.78
CA GLY A 377 2.65 -28.31 -6.06
C GLY A 377 3.42 -27.04 -5.69
N HIS A 378 4.65 -26.99 -6.17
CA HIS A 378 5.58 -25.89 -5.98
C HIS A 378 5.94 -25.23 -7.32
N GLY A 379 6.34 -23.98 -7.30
CA GLY A 379 6.72 -23.26 -8.51
C GLY A 379 7.12 -21.81 -8.24
N ILE A 380 7.28 -21.10 -9.31
CA ILE A 380 7.60 -19.67 -9.35
C ILE A 380 6.63 -18.97 -10.30
#